data_20b2cd097af99e5c4cec29e07eaf88bf
#
_entry.id   20b2cd097af99e5c4cec29e07eaf88bf
#
_cell.length_a   1.000
_cell.length_b   1.000
_cell.length_c   1.000
_cell.angle_alpha   90.00
_cell.angle_beta   90.00
_cell.angle_gamma   90.00
#
_symmetry.space_group_name_H-M   'P 1'
#
loop_
_entity.id
_entity.type
_entity.pdbx_description
1 polymer ?
#
loop_
_entity_poly.entity_id
_entity_poly.type
_entity_poly.pdbx_seq_one_letter_code
_entity_poly.pdbx_strand_id
1 'polypeptide(L)'
;MVAQSSGRDSSDSFSSSRTWTYAGIGGTVAVTAILVHYDQQIYDELYAWEMNNPAVKKTSLVITNLGGGTFSAGLFAGFAGYGLIFKDKKAFEAGKIGIESFLFTGVAAQVFKHLCGRERPSNSTRPGGFWHGPSAFLHDPRGTEKRISSFDAFPSGHTTTVFSAATTIADFYTEPWVSYTCYSLAALTGVSRVTESTHWLSDVFVGAIIGHYGAKLVEYWNYGSKGFAVQPIADDHQYGLLLTVKF
;
A
#
# COMPACT_ATOMS: atom_id res chain seq x y z
N MET A 1 -36.35 14.67 43.31
CA MET A 1 -36.36 14.25 41.91
C MET A 1 -34.91 14.02 41.48
N VAL A 2 -34.42 12.79 41.53
CA VAL A 2 -33.03 12.43 41.24
C VAL A 2 -33.01 11.98 39.79
N ALA A 3 -32.27 12.67 38.94
CA ALA A 3 -32.06 12.32 37.54
C ALA A 3 -31.12 11.10 37.49
N GLN A 4 -31.63 9.95 37.04
CA GLN A 4 -30.79 8.80 36.65
C GLN A 4 -30.03 9.17 35.38
N SER A 5 -28.70 9.30 35.49
CA SER A 5 -27.81 9.29 34.35
C SER A 5 -27.71 7.88 33.79
N SER A 6 -28.27 7.66 32.59
CA SER A 6 -28.10 6.43 31.86
C SER A 6 -26.63 6.30 31.46
N GLY A 7 -25.88 5.50 32.19
CA GLY A 7 -24.56 5.06 31.77
C GLY A 7 -24.68 4.25 30.47
N ARG A 8 -24.27 4.83 29.36
CA ARG A 8 -24.00 4.04 28.15
C ARG A 8 -22.83 3.13 28.45
N ASP A 9 -23.09 1.84 28.40
CA ASP A 9 -22.11 0.80 28.70
C ASP A 9 -20.92 0.89 27.74
N SER A 10 -19.73 1.15 28.29
CA SER A 10 -18.46 1.18 27.53
C SER A 10 -18.13 -0.18 26.90
N SER A 11 -18.77 -1.26 27.37
CA SER A 11 -18.66 -2.61 26.84
C SER A 11 -19.27 -2.75 25.43
N ASP A 12 -20.39 -2.06 25.17
CA ASP A 12 -21.08 -2.16 23.88
C ASP A 12 -20.32 -1.43 22.75
N SER A 13 -19.67 -0.33 23.04
CA SER A 13 -18.85 0.39 22.05
C SER A 13 -17.58 -0.37 21.68
N PHE A 14 -16.97 -1.07 22.63
CA PHE A 14 -15.78 -1.89 22.40
C PHE A 14 -16.08 -3.18 21.65
N SER A 15 -17.21 -3.81 21.92
CA SER A 15 -17.71 -4.97 21.17
C SER A 15 -18.04 -4.61 19.73
N SER A 16 -18.71 -3.48 19.50
CA SER A 16 -19.08 -3.01 18.17
C SER A 16 -17.84 -2.74 17.29
N SER A 17 -16.81 -2.07 17.81
CA SER A 17 -15.61 -1.77 17.02
C SER A 17 -14.84 -3.03 16.57
N ARG A 18 -14.77 -4.05 17.41
CA ARG A 18 -14.18 -5.35 17.05
C ARG A 18 -14.96 -6.08 15.95
N THR A 19 -16.29 -6.06 16.05
CA THR A 19 -17.16 -6.71 15.05
C THR A 19 -16.95 -6.08 13.66
N TRP A 20 -16.89 -4.76 13.56
CA TRP A 20 -16.62 -4.06 12.29
C TRP A 20 -15.22 -4.36 11.74
N THR A 21 -14.21 -4.49 12.61
CA THR A 21 -12.86 -4.87 12.20
C THR A 21 -12.84 -6.28 11.61
N TYR A 22 -13.44 -7.25 12.26
CA TYR A 22 -13.51 -8.63 11.74
C TYR A 22 -14.33 -8.72 10.45
N ALA A 23 -15.43 -7.98 10.35
CA ALA A 23 -16.23 -7.90 9.13
C ALA A 23 -15.42 -7.30 7.97
N GLY A 24 -14.63 -6.27 8.22
CA GLY A 24 -13.74 -5.67 7.22
C GLY A 24 -12.65 -6.64 6.73
N ILE A 25 -11.99 -7.34 7.65
CA ILE A 25 -10.99 -8.37 7.31
C ILE A 25 -11.65 -9.50 6.52
N GLY A 26 -12.79 -10.03 6.99
CA GLY A 26 -13.54 -11.08 6.30
C GLY A 26 -13.97 -10.67 4.89
N GLY A 27 -14.46 -9.43 4.74
CA GLY A 27 -14.81 -8.84 3.44
C GLY A 27 -13.61 -8.75 2.49
N THR A 28 -12.46 -8.27 3.00
CA THR A 28 -11.22 -8.19 2.22
C THR A 28 -10.78 -9.58 1.73
N VAL A 29 -10.81 -10.59 2.61
CA VAL A 29 -10.46 -11.97 2.24
C VAL A 29 -11.43 -12.52 1.20
N ALA A 30 -12.74 -12.31 1.37
CA ALA A 30 -13.75 -12.78 0.42
C ALA A 30 -13.59 -12.13 -0.96
N VAL A 31 -13.41 -10.82 -1.02
CA VAL A 31 -13.16 -10.09 -2.28
C VAL A 31 -11.86 -10.56 -2.93
N THR A 32 -10.80 -10.75 -2.14
CA THR A 32 -9.52 -11.28 -2.67
C THR A 32 -9.72 -12.65 -3.30
N ALA A 33 -10.43 -13.57 -2.64
CA ALA A 33 -10.70 -14.90 -3.16
C ALA A 33 -11.50 -14.86 -4.48
N ILE A 34 -12.50 -13.98 -4.57
CA ILE A 34 -13.27 -13.77 -5.79
C ILE A 34 -12.34 -13.24 -6.91
N LEU A 35 -11.52 -12.25 -6.63
CA LEU A 35 -10.60 -11.69 -7.61
C LEU A 35 -9.57 -12.72 -8.08
N VAL A 36 -9.01 -13.53 -7.17
CA VAL A 36 -8.09 -14.63 -7.53
C VAL A 36 -8.76 -15.61 -8.50
N HIS A 37 -10.06 -15.91 -8.31
CA HIS A 37 -10.80 -16.79 -9.21
C HIS A 37 -10.95 -16.19 -10.63
N TYR A 38 -11.14 -14.87 -10.74
CA TYR A 38 -11.34 -14.17 -12.01
C TYR A 38 -10.06 -13.55 -12.58
N ASP A 39 -8.92 -13.64 -11.92
CA ASP A 39 -7.68 -12.97 -12.30
C ASP A 39 -7.26 -13.21 -13.75
N GLN A 40 -7.37 -14.47 -14.24
CA GLN A 40 -7.00 -14.77 -15.62
C GLN A 40 -7.92 -14.07 -16.62
N GLN A 41 -9.23 -14.17 -16.41
CA GLN A 41 -10.20 -13.55 -17.31
C GLN A 41 -10.02 -12.03 -17.37
N ILE A 42 -9.89 -11.39 -16.20
CA ILE A 42 -9.70 -9.94 -16.10
C ILE A 42 -8.38 -9.51 -16.77
N TYR A 43 -7.33 -10.29 -16.55
CA TYR A 43 -6.03 -10.04 -17.18
C TYR A 43 -6.14 -10.12 -18.71
N ASP A 44 -6.76 -11.16 -19.26
CA ASP A 44 -6.90 -11.36 -20.70
C ASP A 44 -7.66 -10.20 -21.36
N GLU A 45 -8.74 -9.71 -20.71
CA GLU A 45 -9.52 -8.57 -21.19
C GLU A 45 -8.73 -7.25 -21.16
N LEU A 46 -8.05 -6.96 -20.04
CA LEU A 46 -7.26 -5.73 -19.89
C LEU A 46 -6.01 -5.73 -20.79
N TYR A 47 -5.36 -6.87 -20.92
CA TYR A 47 -4.23 -7.01 -21.82
C TYR A 47 -4.64 -6.85 -23.29
N ALA A 48 -5.75 -7.47 -23.72
CA ALA A 48 -6.31 -7.27 -25.05
C ALA A 48 -6.70 -5.81 -25.32
N TRP A 49 -7.26 -5.15 -24.32
CA TRP A 49 -7.59 -3.72 -24.42
C TRP A 49 -6.34 -2.86 -24.62
N GLU A 50 -5.28 -3.09 -23.85
CA GLU A 50 -4.00 -2.37 -24.01
C GLU A 50 -3.37 -2.63 -25.39
N MET A 51 -3.34 -3.90 -25.82
CA MET A 51 -2.73 -4.28 -27.10
C MET A 51 -3.46 -3.64 -28.31
N ASN A 52 -4.77 -3.45 -28.21
CA ASN A 52 -5.57 -2.82 -29.25
C ASN A 52 -5.59 -1.28 -29.19
N ASN A 53 -5.01 -0.68 -28.12
CA ASN A 53 -5.05 0.76 -27.88
C ASN A 53 -3.66 1.33 -27.56
N PRO A 54 -2.89 1.76 -28.57
CA PRO A 54 -1.52 2.29 -28.34
C PRO A 54 -1.46 3.46 -27.37
N ALA A 55 -2.52 4.27 -27.28
CA ALA A 55 -2.60 5.36 -26.31
C ALA A 55 -2.66 4.83 -24.87
N VAL A 56 -3.40 3.75 -24.63
CA VAL A 56 -3.48 3.09 -23.32
C VAL A 56 -2.11 2.58 -22.92
N LYS A 57 -1.43 1.85 -23.80
CA LYS A 57 -0.08 1.35 -23.58
C LYS A 57 0.91 2.46 -23.21
N LYS A 58 0.92 3.54 -23.98
CA LYS A 58 1.79 4.71 -23.71
C LYS A 58 1.48 5.35 -22.35
N THR A 59 0.19 5.46 -22.01
CA THR A 59 -0.26 6.06 -20.75
C THR A 59 0.09 5.15 -19.58
N SER A 60 -0.10 3.83 -19.69
CA SER A 60 0.29 2.85 -18.66
C SER A 60 1.77 2.96 -18.31
N LEU A 61 2.66 3.01 -19.31
CA LEU A 61 4.11 3.16 -19.12
C LEU A 61 4.51 4.45 -18.41
N VAL A 62 3.71 5.51 -18.50
CA VAL A 62 3.96 6.78 -17.78
C VAL A 62 3.42 6.69 -16.35
N ILE A 63 2.16 6.30 -16.20
CA ILE A 63 1.45 6.28 -14.92
C ILE A 63 2.08 5.27 -13.95
N THR A 64 2.58 4.14 -14.44
CA THR A 64 3.24 3.13 -13.61
C THR A 64 4.39 3.69 -12.78
N ASN A 65 5.07 4.74 -13.26
CA ASN A 65 6.19 5.36 -12.53
C ASN A 65 5.76 6.02 -11.22
N LEU A 66 4.49 6.43 -11.09
CA LEU A 66 3.95 6.98 -9.83
C LEU A 66 3.99 5.97 -8.68
N GLY A 67 3.91 4.67 -9.00
CA GLY A 67 4.06 3.59 -8.00
C GLY A 67 5.52 3.19 -7.72
N GLY A 68 6.49 3.81 -8.40
CA GLY A 68 7.90 3.56 -8.17
C GLY A 68 8.38 4.05 -6.81
N GLY A 69 9.18 3.24 -6.10
CA GLY A 69 9.71 3.62 -4.79
C GLY A 69 10.55 4.89 -4.83
N THR A 70 11.32 5.11 -5.90
CA THR A 70 12.12 6.33 -6.09
C THR A 70 11.25 7.59 -6.24
N PHE A 71 10.09 7.46 -6.93
CA PHE A 71 9.14 8.56 -7.07
C PHE A 71 8.56 8.94 -5.70
N SER A 72 8.06 7.98 -4.94
CA SER A 72 7.48 8.23 -3.61
C SER A 72 8.50 8.76 -2.61
N ALA A 73 9.71 8.21 -2.60
CA ALA A 73 10.80 8.71 -1.77
C ALA A 73 11.16 10.17 -2.13
N GLY A 74 11.29 10.48 -3.44
CA GLY A 74 11.55 11.84 -3.91
C GLY A 74 10.42 12.81 -3.59
N LEU A 75 9.17 12.37 -3.75
CA LEU A 75 7.99 13.17 -3.44
C LEU A 75 7.96 13.59 -1.97
N PHE A 76 8.10 12.64 -1.05
CA PHE A 76 8.05 12.93 0.38
C PHE A 76 9.30 13.61 0.91
N ALA A 77 10.47 13.34 0.34
CA ALA A 77 11.67 14.14 0.60
C ALA A 77 11.48 15.60 0.14
N GLY A 78 10.80 15.81 -0.98
CA GLY A 78 10.41 17.15 -1.46
C GLY A 78 9.46 17.86 -0.49
N PHE A 79 8.42 17.18 0.00
CA PHE A 79 7.52 17.73 1.04
C PHE A 79 8.28 18.11 2.32
N ALA A 80 9.13 17.22 2.82
CA ALA A 80 9.92 17.48 4.02
C ALA A 80 10.92 18.64 3.80
N GLY A 81 11.62 18.66 2.67
CA GLY A 81 12.55 19.72 2.30
C GLY A 81 11.86 21.08 2.16
N TYR A 82 10.71 21.12 1.47
CA TYR A 82 9.91 22.33 1.37
C TYR A 82 9.48 22.81 2.76
N GLY A 83 8.98 21.92 3.60
CA GLY A 83 8.58 22.25 4.97
C GLY A 83 9.71 22.84 5.82
N LEU A 84 10.92 22.31 5.67
CA LEU A 84 12.11 22.86 6.36
C LEU A 84 12.52 24.23 5.83
N ILE A 85 12.57 24.43 4.52
CA ILE A 85 13.02 25.67 3.89
C ILE A 85 12.04 26.80 4.17
N PHE A 86 10.73 26.56 4.00
CA PHE A 86 9.69 27.57 4.14
C PHE A 86 9.02 27.59 5.52
N LYS A 87 9.52 26.79 6.46
CA LYS A 87 8.96 26.64 7.83
C LYS A 87 7.48 26.24 7.83
N ASP A 88 7.06 25.47 6.84
CA ASP A 88 5.72 24.90 6.74
C ASP A 88 5.68 23.56 7.47
N LYS A 89 5.13 23.60 8.69
CA LYS A 89 5.01 22.41 9.55
C LYS A 89 4.14 21.33 8.92
N LYS A 90 3.08 21.71 8.19
CA LYS A 90 2.17 20.74 7.55
C LYS A 90 2.89 19.95 6.46
N ALA A 91 3.63 20.64 5.59
CA ALA A 91 4.42 19.99 4.54
C ALA A 91 5.53 19.11 5.13
N PHE A 92 6.21 19.57 6.18
CA PHE A 92 7.24 18.78 6.86
C PHE A 92 6.68 17.49 7.45
N GLU A 93 5.57 17.56 8.18
CA GLU A 93 4.93 16.38 8.78
C GLU A 93 4.37 15.43 7.71
N ALA A 94 3.77 15.95 6.63
CA ALA A 94 3.34 15.15 5.49
C ALA A 94 4.51 14.39 4.84
N GLY A 95 5.66 15.05 4.68
CA GLY A 95 6.88 14.43 4.17
C GLY A 95 7.41 13.33 5.10
N LYS A 96 7.50 13.61 6.40
CA LYS A 96 7.95 12.66 7.43
C LYS A 96 7.05 11.42 7.47
N ILE A 97 5.74 11.61 7.67
CA ILE A 97 4.77 10.50 7.72
C ILE A 97 4.73 9.73 6.42
N GLY A 98 4.87 10.41 5.28
CA GLY A 98 4.94 9.78 3.97
C GLY A 98 6.15 8.85 3.82
N ILE A 99 7.33 9.26 4.29
CA ILE A 99 8.53 8.39 4.29
C ILE A 99 8.33 7.19 5.22
N GLU A 100 7.85 7.40 6.43
CA GLU A 100 7.58 6.32 7.39
C GLU A 100 6.55 5.32 6.84
N SER A 101 5.46 5.81 6.25
CA SER A 101 4.42 5.00 5.63
C SER A 101 4.94 4.20 4.43
N PHE A 102 5.73 4.83 3.57
CA PHE A 102 6.38 4.17 2.44
C PHE A 102 7.29 3.02 2.90
N LEU A 103 8.12 3.25 3.91
CA LEU A 103 9.02 2.22 4.44
C LEU A 103 8.23 1.09 5.09
N PHE A 104 7.27 1.40 5.94
CA PHE A 104 6.46 0.39 6.63
C PHE A 104 5.67 -0.48 5.66
N THR A 105 4.94 0.13 4.73
CA THR A 105 4.12 -0.60 3.75
C THR A 105 4.97 -1.36 2.74
N GLY A 106 6.14 -0.80 2.39
CA GLY A 106 7.13 -1.47 1.55
C GLY A 106 7.66 -2.75 2.20
N VAL A 107 8.05 -2.70 3.48
CA VAL A 107 8.48 -3.89 4.24
C VAL A 107 7.34 -4.91 4.33
N ALA A 108 6.12 -4.47 4.67
CA ALA A 108 4.96 -5.36 4.72
C ALA A 108 4.73 -6.07 3.38
N ALA A 109 4.75 -5.33 2.27
CA ALA A 109 4.60 -5.92 0.93
C ALA A 109 5.70 -6.95 0.63
N GLN A 110 6.97 -6.67 1.00
CA GLN A 110 8.06 -7.63 0.79
C GLN A 110 7.90 -8.90 1.62
N VAL A 111 7.47 -8.80 2.87
CA VAL A 111 7.17 -9.98 3.70
C VAL A 111 6.12 -10.86 3.02
N PHE A 112 5.00 -10.28 2.57
CA PHE A 112 3.97 -11.05 1.87
C PHE A 112 4.46 -11.66 0.55
N LYS A 113 5.27 -10.94 -0.24
CA LYS A 113 5.88 -11.48 -1.45
C LYS A 113 6.67 -12.75 -1.16
N HIS A 114 7.52 -12.71 -0.13
CA HIS A 114 8.33 -13.86 0.27
C HIS A 114 7.51 -15.01 0.85
N LEU A 115 6.39 -14.74 1.48
CA LEU A 115 5.50 -15.79 2.00
C LEU A 115 4.68 -16.46 0.90
N CYS A 116 4.26 -15.70 -0.12
CA CYS A 116 3.31 -16.17 -1.12
C CYS A 116 3.97 -16.78 -2.35
N GLY A 117 5.07 -16.22 -2.85
CA GLY A 117 5.79 -16.76 -4.01
C GLY A 117 4.92 -16.91 -5.24
N ARG A 118 4.03 -15.95 -5.56
CA ARG A 118 3.08 -16.05 -6.68
C ARG A 118 3.71 -15.69 -8.00
N GLU A 119 3.41 -16.46 -9.05
CA GLU A 119 3.83 -16.17 -10.42
C GLU A 119 3.18 -14.92 -10.98
N ARG A 120 3.95 -14.12 -11.72
CA ARG A 120 3.45 -12.97 -12.48
C ARG A 120 2.74 -13.40 -13.76
N PRO A 121 1.76 -12.63 -14.29
CA PRO A 121 1.09 -12.93 -15.55
C PRO A 121 2.05 -13.25 -16.69
N SER A 122 3.09 -12.43 -16.88
CA SER A 122 4.11 -12.60 -17.93
C SER A 122 4.92 -13.90 -17.85
N ASN A 123 4.93 -14.56 -16.69
CA ASN A 123 5.71 -15.78 -16.44
C ASN A 123 4.88 -16.95 -15.94
N SER A 124 3.55 -16.81 -15.99
CA SER A 124 2.63 -17.79 -15.43
C SER A 124 2.67 -19.11 -16.19
N THR A 125 2.64 -20.19 -15.43
CA THR A 125 2.53 -21.56 -15.95
C THR A 125 1.10 -22.09 -15.90
N ARG A 126 0.20 -21.39 -15.20
CA ARG A 126 -1.21 -21.76 -15.02
C ARG A 126 -2.10 -20.51 -15.01
N PRO A 127 -3.36 -20.62 -15.41
CA PRO A 127 -4.32 -19.53 -15.27
C PRO A 127 -4.33 -18.97 -13.85
N GLY A 128 -4.24 -17.62 -13.73
CA GLY A 128 -4.21 -16.92 -12.44
C GLY A 128 -2.89 -17.00 -11.67
N GLY A 129 -1.85 -17.65 -12.23
CA GLY A 129 -0.53 -17.81 -11.61
C GLY A 129 -0.50 -18.86 -10.49
N PHE A 130 0.59 -19.60 -10.40
CA PHE A 130 0.79 -20.59 -9.35
C PHE A 130 1.42 -19.93 -8.10
N TRP A 131 1.12 -20.50 -6.93
CA TRP A 131 1.60 -20.03 -5.62
C TRP A 131 2.64 -21.03 -5.10
N HIS A 132 3.91 -20.66 -5.17
CA HIS A 132 5.02 -21.52 -4.75
C HIS A 132 5.35 -21.42 -3.26
N GLY A 133 4.78 -20.40 -2.57
CA GLY A 133 5.09 -20.14 -1.18
C GLY A 133 6.54 -19.67 -0.96
N PRO A 134 7.06 -19.78 0.27
CA PRO A 134 8.40 -19.28 0.60
C PRO A 134 9.54 -19.98 -0.17
N SER A 135 9.31 -21.18 -0.66
CA SER A 135 10.33 -21.96 -1.38
C SER A 135 10.78 -21.29 -2.69
N ALA A 136 9.93 -20.47 -3.31
CA ALA A 136 10.27 -19.74 -4.53
C ALA A 136 11.50 -18.81 -4.39
N PHE A 137 11.84 -18.41 -3.16
CA PHE A 137 12.98 -17.53 -2.87
C PHE A 137 14.24 -18.28 -2.51
N LEU A 138 14.11 -19.54 -2.12
CA LEU A 138 15.25 -20.39 -1.76
C LEU A 138 15.79 -21.16 -2.97
N HIS A 139 14.89 -21.57 -3.85
CA HIS A 139 15.22 -22.32 -5.04
C HIS A 139 14.26 -21.93 -6.16
N ASP A 140 14.74 -21.75 -7.40
CA ASP A 140 13.85 -21.60 -8.54
C ASP A 140 13.01 -22.89 -8.67
N PRO A 141 11.69 -22.83 -8.37
CA PRO A 141 10.86 -24.04 -8.37
C PRO A 141 10.72 -24.68 -9.75
N ARG A 142 11.17 -24.01 -10.80
CA ARG A 142 11.14 -24.49 -12.19
C ARG A 142 12.50 -24.92 -12.71
N GLY A 143 13.59 -24.71 -11.97
CA GLY A 143 14.94 -25.02 -12.39
C GLY A 143 15.39 -24.28 -13.66
N THR A 144 14.80 -23.14 -13.96
CA THR A 144 15.03 -22.39 -15.21
C THR A 144 15.94 -21.19 -15.04
N GLU A 145 16.58 -21.05 -13.88
CA GLU A 145 17.39 -19.88 -13.49
C GLU A 145 16.66 -18.54 -13.63
N LYS A 146 15.30 -18.58 -13.62
CA LYS A 146 14.50 -17.36 -13.68
C LYS A 146 14.69 -16.56 -12.40
N ARG A 147 14.78 -15.26 -12.57
CA ARG A 147 14.98 -14.31 -11.45
C ARG A 147 13.84 -14.44 -10.43
N ILE A 148 14.17 -14.22 -9.17
CA ILE A 148 13.23 -14.12 -8.03
C ILE A 148 12.01 -13.25 -8.37
N SER A 149 12.20 -12.18 -9.15
CA SER A 149 11.12 -11.31 -9.64
C SER A 149 10.03 -11.99 -10.47
N SER A 150 10.19 -13.25 -10.86
CA SER A 150 9.14 -14.02 -11.52
C SER A 150 8.08 -14.56 -10.56
N PHE A 151 8.37 -14.61 -9.28
CA PHE A 151 7.56 -15.21 -8.21
C PHE A 151 7.13 -14.20 -7.14
N ASP A 152 7.24 -12.91 -7.41
CA ASP A 152 6.95 -11.84 -6.46
C ASP A 152 5.71 -11.01 -6.87
N ALA A 153 4.70 -11.66 -7.48
CA ALA A 153 3.51 -10.98 -7.92
C ALA A 153 2.65 -10.44 -6.76
N PHE A 154 2.47 -11.21 -5.70
CA PHE A 154 1.52 -10.87 -4.63
C PHE A 154 2.22 -10.39 -3.35
N PRO A 155 1.79 -9.24 -2.80
CA PRO A 155 0.93 -8.21 -3.40
C PRO A 155 1.71 -7.28 -4.35
N SER A 156 0.97 -6.41 -5.08
CA SER A 156 1.59 -5.41 -5.95
C SER A 156 2.31 -4.31 -5.16
N GLY A 157 3.65 -4.26 -5.26
CA GLY A 157 4.46 -3.26 -4.56
C GLY A 157 4.19 -1.83 -5.06
N HIS A 158 4.06 -1.63 -6.39
CA HIS A 158 3.73 -0.31 -6.96
C HIS A 158 2.39 0.20 -6.45
N THR A 159 1.39 -0.67 -6.40
CA THR A 159 0.07 -0.30 -5.87
C THR A 159 0.13 0.01 -4.39
N THR A 160 0.84 -0.80 -3.60
CA THR A 160 1.06 -0.54 -2.17
C THR A 160 1.68 0.85 -1.95
N THR A 161 2.73 1.16 -2.69
CA THR A 161 3.45 2.43 -2.58
C THR A 161 2.57 3.62 -2.94
N VAL A 162 1.87 3.57 -4.08
CA VAL A 162 1.07 4.71 -4.54
C VAL A 162 -0.19 4.92 -3.70
N PHE A 163 -0.83 3.86 -3.18
CA PHE A 163 -1.96 4.00 -2.25
C PHE A 163 -1.51 4.51 -0.87
N SER A 164 -0.34 4.10 -0.40
CA SER A 164 0.26 4.69 0.80
C SER A 164 0.48 6.21 0.62
N ALA A 165 1.05 6.61 -0.51
CA ALA A 165 1.27 8.01 -0.83
C ALA A 165 -0.06 8.79 -0.96
N ALA A 166 -1.03 8.24 -1.69
CA ALA A 166 -2.33 8.86 -1.86
C ALA A 166 -3.05 9.08 -0.52
N THR A 167 -2.99 8.09 0.37
CA THR A 167 -3.60 8.19 1.71
C THR A 167 -2.91 9.27 2.53
N THR A 168 -1.60 9.26 2.64
CA THR A 168 -0.87 10.28 3.41
C THR A 168 -1.16 11.70 2.89
N ILE A 169 -1.13 11.90 1.57
CA ILE A 169 -1.40 13.23 1.01
C ILE A 169 -2.86 13.65 1.29
N ALA A 170 -3.83 12.76 1.08
CA ALA A 170 -5.24 13.05 1.30
C ALA A 170 -5.57 13.36 2.77
N ASP A 171 -4.84 12.77 3.72
CA ASP A 171 -5.04 13.01 5.15
C ASP A 171 -4.46 14.35 5.60
N PHE A 172 -3.34 14.75 5.04
CA PHE A 172 -2.76 16.06 5.31
C PHE A 172 -3.47 17.17 4.54
N TYR A 173 -3.91 16.94 3.30
CA TYR A 173 -4.55 17.92 2.43
C TYR A 173 -5.98 17.50 2.16
N THR A 174 -6.89 17.93 3.05
CA THR A 174 -8.26 17.44 3.17
C THR A 174 -9.25 18.02 2.15
N GLU A 175 -8.79 18.84 1.21
CA GLU A 175 -9.61 19.35 0.13
C GLU A 175 -10.10 18.17 -0.74
N PRO A 176 -11.42 18.05 -1.03
CA PRO A 176 -11.97 16.88 -1.71
C PRO A 176 -11.31 16.55 -3.05
N TRP A 177 -10.91 17.56 -3.81
CA TRP A 177 -10.25 17.37 -5.10
C TRP A 177 -8.86 16.70 -4.95
N VAL A 178 -8.15 16.92 -3.83
CA VAL A 178 -6.86 16.26 -3.54
C VAL A 178 -7.08 14.76 -3.39
N SER A 179 -8.03 14.37 -2.55
CA SER A 179 -8.36 12.95 -2.35
C SER A 179 -8.77 12.29 -3.65
N TYR A 180 -9.69 12.89 -4.41
CA TYR A 180 -10.12 12.34 -5.71
C TYR A 180 -8.96 12.19 -6.68
N THR A 181 -8.08 13.19 -6.78
CA THR A 181 -6.93 13.14 -7.68
C THR A 181 -5.94 12.06 -7.27
N CYS A 182 -5.54 12.02 -5.99
CA CYS A 182 -4.57 11.07 -5.48
C CYS A 182 -5.06 9.62 -5.63
N TYR A 183 -6.28 9.32 -5.22
CA TYR A 183 -6.81 7.96 -5.33
C TYR A 183 -7.11 7.55 -6.78
N SER A 184 -7.50 8.48 -7.66
CA SER A 184 -7.65 8.19 -9.09
C SER A 184 -6.31 7.84 -9.73
N LEU A 185 -5.25 8.59 -9.47
CA LEU A 185 -3.91 8.28 -9.94
C LEU A 185 -3.40 6.96 -9.38
N ALA A 186 -3.67 6.67 -8.12
CA ALA A 186 -3.33 5.40 -7.49
C ALA A 186 -4.06 4.21 -8.15
N ALA A 187 -5.36 4.36 -8.42
CA ALA A 187 -6.15 3.34 -9.11
C ALA A 187 -5.65 3.11 -10.56
N LEU A 188 -5.37 4.18 -11.30
CA LEU A 188 -4.80 4.09 -12.64
C LEU A 188 -3.43 3.41 -12.65
N THR A 189 -2.59 3.70 -11.64
CA THR A 189 -1.32 2.99 -11.45
C THR A 189 -1.57 1.51 -11.17
N GLY A 190 -2.57 1.14 -10.37
CA GLY A 190 -2.94 -0.24 -10.14
C GLY A 190 -3.35 -0.96 -11.44
N VAL A 191 -4.20 -0.33 -12.25
CA VAL A 191 -4.63 -0.87 -13.56
C VAL A 191 -3.43 -1.05 -14.49
N SER A 192 -2.52 -0.09 -14.55
CA SER A 192 -1.31 -0.19 -15.39
C SER A 192 -0.47 -1.44 -15.06
N ARG A 193 -0.46 -1.88 -13.78
CA ARG A 193 0.28 -3.08 -13.39
C ARG A 193 -0.31 -4.36 -13.97
N VAL A 194 -1.63 -4.39 -14.19
CA VAL A 194 -2.30 -5.52 -14.83
C VAL A 194 -2.05 -5.51 -16.34
N THR A 195 -2.26 -4.36 -17.00
CA THR A 195 -2.05 -4.24 -18.45
C THR A 195 -0.61 -4.51 -18.84
N GLU A 196 0.38 -4.09 -18.03
CA GLU A 196 1.80 -4.40 -18.25
C GLU A 196 2.20 -5.86 -17.93
N SER A 197 1.26 -6.75 -17.67
CA SER A 197 1.51 -8.18 -17.40
C SER A 197 2.42 -8.44 -16.19
N THR A 198 2.46 -7.53 -15.22
CA THR A 198 3.33 -7.62 -14.04
C THR A 198 2.62 -8.12 -12.79
N HIS A 199 1.32 -7.86 -12.69
CA HIS A 199 0.49 -8.23 -11.53
C HIS A 199 -0.91 -8.66 -11.96
N TRP A 200 -1.54 -9.49 -11.15
CA TRP A 200 -2.95 -9.84 -11.23
C TRP A 200 -3.81 -8.77 -10.56
N LEU A 201 -5.11 -8.69 -10.86
CA LEU A 201 -5.98 -7.70 -10.23
C LEU A 201 -6.10 -7.92 -8.72
N SER A 202 -6.10 -9.18 -8.26
CA SER A 202 -6.09 -9.49 -6.82
C SER A 202 -4.82 -8.99 -6.12
N ASP A 203 -3.64 -9.03 -6.80
CA ASP A 203 -2.38 -8.48 -6.26
C ASP A 203 -2.48 -6.96 -6.08
N VAL A 204 -3.13 -6.30 -7.05
CA VAL A 204 -3.40 -4.85 -7.03
C VAL A 204 -4.35 -4.50 -5.90
N PHE A 205 -5.46 -5.22 -5.75
CA PHE A 205 -6.43 -4.99 -4.70
C PHE A 205 -5.81 -5.10 -3.30
N VAL A 206 -5.08 -6.19 -3.03
CA VAL A 206 -4.42 -6.37 -1.73
C VAL A 206 -3.31 -5.34 -1.52
N GLY A 207 -2.57 -4.99 -2.58
CA GLY A 207 -1.59 -3.91 -2.52
C GLY A 207 -2.22 -2.56 -2.12
N ALA A 208 -3.40 -2.23 -2.67
CA ALA A 208 -4.14 -1.03 -2.30
C ALA A 208 -4.58 -1.03 -0.82
N ILE A 209 -5.06 -2.17 -0.33
CA ILE A 209 -5.44 -2.35 1.09
C ILE A 209 -4.24 -2.15 2.02
N ILE A 210 -3.11 -2.80 1.71
CA ILE A 210 -1.88 -2.66 2.52
C ILE A 210 -1.38 -1.21 2.49
N GLY A 211 -1.37 -0.57 1.32
CA GLY A 211 -0.94 0.82 1.19
C GLY A 211 -1.81 1.77 2.00
N HIS A 212 -3.13 1.69 1.84
CA HIS A 212 -4.08 2.55 2.52
C HIS A 212 -4.05 2.35 4.05
N TYR A 213 -4.32 1.14 4.52
CA TYR A 213 -4.40 0.89 5.97
C TYR A 213 -3.03 0.93 6.65
N GLY A 214 -1.95 0.60 5.93
CA GLY A 214 -0.60 0.75 6.46
C GLY A 214 -0.22 2.21 6.70
N ALA A 215 -0.57 3.13 5.79
CA ALA A 215 -0.38 4.56 5.99
C ALA A 215 -1.22 5.08 7.16
N LYS A 216 -2.51 4.69 7.25
CA LYS A 216 -3.37 5.02 8.39
C LYS A 216 -2.82 4.51 9.72
N LEU A 217 -2.21 3.34 9.73
CA LEU A 217 -1.60 2.77 10.94
C LEU A 217 -0.37 3.57 11.38
N VAL A 218 0.49 3.97 10.44
CA VAL A 218 1.66 4.83 10.73
C VAL A 218 1.22 6.19 11.25
N GLU A 219 0.19 6.78 10.64
CA GLU A 219 -0.40 8.03 11.12
C GLU A 219 -0.96 7.90 12.53
N TYR A 220 -1.70 6.81 12.80
CA TYR A 220 -2.20 6.50 14.14
C TYR A 220 -1.08 6.34 15.17
N TRP A 221 0.03 5.71 14.82
CA TRP A 221 1.18 5.58 15.73
C TRP A 221 1.84 6.92 16.04
N ASN A 222 1.86 7.85 15.09
CA ASN A 222 2.44 9.17 15.31
C ASN A 222 1.53 10.12 16.07
N TYR A 223 0.22 10.10 15.81
CA TYR A 223 -0.74 11.09 16.32
C TYR A 223 -1.83 10.51 17.23
N GLY A 224 -1.96 9.20 17.32
CA GLY A 224 -2.91 8.54 18.21
C GLY A 224 -2.62 8.82 19.69
N SER A 225 -3.62 8.60 20.54
CA SER A 225 -3.49 8.77 22.00
C SER A 225 -2.53 7.76 22.62
N LYS A 226 -2.31 6.63 21.95
CA LYS A 226 -1.34 5.59 22.31
C LYS A 226 -0.57 5.22 21.03
N GLY A 227 0.74 5.11 21.13
CA GLY A 227 1.54 4.75 19.96
C GLY A 227 3.03 4.84 20.21
N PHE A 228 3.80 4.51 19.21
CA PHE A 228 5.23 4.77 19.23
C PHE A 228 5.61 5.65 18.02
N ALA A 229 6.61 6.49 18.21
CA ALA A 229 7.21 7.26 17.12
C ALA A 229 8.72 7.02 17.13
N VAL A 230 9.29 6.84 15.95
CA VAL A 230 10.74 6.78 15.74
C VAL A 230 11.15 8.10 15.12
N GLN A 231 12.00 8.85 15.78
CA GLN A 231 12.51 10.12 15.30
C GLN A 231 14.02 10.07 15.17
N PRO A 232 14.59 10.49 14.03
CA PRO A 232 16.02 10.67 13.95
C PRO A 232 16.43 11.83 14.87
N ILE A 233 17.42 11.60 15.69
CA ILE A 233 18.12 12.65 16.43
C ILE A 233 19.37 12.98 15.65
N ALA A 234 19.49 14.24 15.24
CA ALA A 234 20.73 14.80 14.72
C ALA A 234 20.99 16.10 15.46
N ASP A 235 21.87 16.07 16.42
CA ASP A 235 22.39 17.24 17.13
C ASP A 235 23.90 17.28 16.91
N ASP A 236 24.53 18.43 17.17
CA ASP A 236 25.97 18.68 16.91
C ASP A 236 26.92 17.64 17.53
N HIS A 237 26.43 16.82 18.48
CA HIS A 237 27.22 15.79 19.18
C HIS A 237 26.58 14.40 19.24
N GLN A 238 25.36 14.19 18.71
CA GLN A 238 24.67 12.90 18.77
C GLN A 238 23.86 12.61 17.50
N TYR A 239 24.09 11.44 16.94
CA TYR A 239 23.26 10.87 15.89
C TYR A 239 22.61 9.59 16.41
N GLY A 240 21.30 9.47 16.30
CA GLY A 240 20.58 8.31 16.82
C GLY A 240 19.12 8.26 16.37
N LEU A 241 18.41 7.29 16.91
CA LEU A 241 16.97 7.15 16.75
C LEU A 241 16.32 7.28 18.14
N LEU A 242 15.40 8.24 18.26
CA LEU A 242 14.56 8.37 19.44
C LEU A 242 13.31 7.52 19.24
N LEU A 243 13.12 6.53 20.08
CA LEU A 243 11.87 5.78 20.18
C LEU A 243 11.02 6.38 21.30
N THR A 244 9.92 7.03 20.92
CA THR A 244 8.92 7.55 21.85
C THR A 244 7.76 6.58 21.93
N VAL A 245 7.46 6.06 23.12
CA VAL A 245 6.29 5.21 23.36
C VAL A 245 5.29 6.03 24.19
N LYS A 246 4.08 6.20 23.67
CA LYS A 246 2.94 6.83 24.38
C LYS A 246 2.06 5.72 24.95
N PHE A 247 1.87 5.75 26.27
CA PHE A 247 1.06 4.79 27.03
C PHE A 247 -0.36 5.30 27.29
#